data_e20a2b81a6eaf719a00e949c64f80f2a
#
_entry.id   e20a2b81a6eaf719a00e949c64f80f2a
#
_cell.length_a   1.000
_cell.length_b   1.000
_cell.length_c   1.000
_cell.angle_alpha   90.00
_cell.angle_beta   90.00
_cell.angle_gamma   90.00
#
_symmetry.space_group_name_H-M   'P 1'
#
loop_
_entity.id
_entity.type
_entity.pdbx_description
1 polymer ?
#
loop_
_entity_poly.entity_id
_entity_poly.type
_entity_poly.pdbx_seq_one_letter_code
_entity_poly.pdbx_strand_id
1 'polypeptide(L)'
;MTERSEAVTLKGNPMTLVGDELKVGDPAPNFSLKATDMSDKSLADFAGKVKLISVVPSIDTPVCETETRTFNERAADLGDDIVVLTVSVDTPMAQKRFCAAQGIEKVHMLSDFKDHSFGPAYGVRIKEVGLLARQIFVVDKNNKITYTQLVGEVAEEPDYDAALGAAKSAL
;
A
#
# COMPACT_ATOMS: atom_id res chain seq x y z
N MET A 1 5.84 -18.87 9.88
CA MET A 1 5.06 -17.83 9.17
C MET A 1 4.48 -18.44 7.91
N THR A 2 3.20 -18.18 7.64
CA THR A 2 2.48 -18.73 6.49
C THR A 2 3.13 -18.29 5.19
N GLU A 3 3.26 -19.21 4.24
CA GLU A 3 3.72 -18.93 2.88
C GLU A 3 2.65 -19.37 1.89
N ARG A 4 2.30 -18.50 0.95
CA ARG A 4 1.32 -18.78 -0.11
C ARG A 4 2.04 -18.84 -1.44
N SER A 5 2.30 -20.08 -1.90
CA SER A 5 3.02 -20.32 -3.15
C SER A 5 2.18 -19.91 -4.35
N GLU A 6 2.84 -19.41 -5.39
CA GLU A 6 2.19 -19.01 -6.65
C GLU A 6 1.04 -18.00 -6.47
N ALA A 7 1.13 -17.18 -5.41
CA ALA A 7 0.07 -16.22 -5.08
C ALA A 7 -0.01 -15.07 -6.09
N VAL A 8 1.12 -14.68 -6.68
CA VAL A 8 1.22 -13.66 -7.72
C VAL A 8 2.25 -14.09 -8.76
N THR A 9 2.30 -13.37 -9.88
CA THR A 9 3.38 -13.50 -10.87
C THR A 9 4.12 -12.19 -10.99
N LEU A 10 5.42 -12.26 -11.26
CA LEU A 10 6.24 -11.13 -11.63
C LEU A 10 6.82 -11.40 -13.02
N LYS A 11 6.32 -10.64 -14.02
CA LYS A 11 6.63 -10.86 -15.43
C LYS A 11 6.40 -12.34 -15.85
N GLY A 12 5.27 -12.88 -15.40
CA GLY A 12 4.87 -14.25 -15.68
C GLY A 12 5.50 -15.33 -14.79
N ASN A 13 6.47 -15.00 -13.94
CA ASN A 13 7.13 -15.96 -13.04
C ASN A 13 6.36 -16.06 -11.72
N PRO A 14 5.96 -17.28 -11.29
CA PRO A 14 5.26 -17.45 -10.01
C PRO A 14 6.10 -17.00 -8.81
N MET A 15 5.46 -16.31 -7.88
CA MET A 15 6.09 -15.79 -6.67
C MET A 15 5.28 -16.18 -5.43
N THR A 16 5.96 -16.30 -4.31
CA THR A 16 5.41 -16.67 -3.00
C THR A 16 5.19 -15.43 -2.16
N LEU A 17 4.00 -15.30 -1.57
CA LEU A 17 3.72 -14.25 -0.57
C LEU A 17 3.86 -14.81 0.83
N VAL A 18 4.53 -14.05 1.70
CA VAL A 18 4.74 -14.36 3.11
C VAL A 18 3.69 -13.65 3.94
N GLY A 19 3.07 -14.39 4.85
CA GLY A 19 2.02 -13.91 5.74
C GLY A 19 0.63 -14.40 5.34
N ASP A 20 -0.33 -14.23 6.26
CA ASP A 20 -1.70 -14.63 6.02
C ASP A 20 -2.40 -13.68 5.07
N GLU A 21 -3.28 -14.21 4.23
CA GLU A 21 -4.15 -13.40 3.39
C GLU A 21 -5.18 -12.67 4.26
N LEU A 22 -5.19 -11.34 4.16
CA LEU A 22 -6.21 -10.52 4.83
C LEU A 22 -7.44 -10.40 3.94
N LYS A 23 -8.61 -10.49 4.57
CA LYS A 23 -9.91 -10.50 3.89
C LYS A 23 -10.78 -9.34 4.38
N VAL A 24 -11.77 -9.00 3.58
CA VAL A 24 -12.82 -8.06 3.99
C VAL A 24 -13.45 -8.55 5.29
N GLY A 25 -13.56 -7.66 6.27
CA GLY A 25 -14.06 -7.94 7.60
C GLY A 25 -12.97 -8.20 8.64
N ASP A 26 -11.73 -8.48 8.22
CA ASP A 26 -10.63 -8.66 9.15
C ASP A 26 -10.20 -7.32 9.76
N PRO A 27 -9.72 -7.33 11.01
CA PRO A 27 -9.07 -6.15 11.58
C PRO A 27 -7.77 -5.89 10.83
N ALA A 28 -7.53 -4.61 10.48
CA ALA A 28 -6.25 -4.22 9.88
C ALA A 28 -5.15 -4.34 10.94
N PRO A 29 -4.06 -5.08 10.66
CA PRO A 29 -2.93 -5.12 11.57
C PRO A 29 -2.33 -3.73 11.79
N ASN A 30 -1.95 -3.43 13.03
CA ASN A 30 -1.19 -2.21 13.27
C ASN A 30 0.18 -2.31 12.60
N PHE A 31 0.76 -1.17 12.28
CA PHE A 31 2.06 -1.09 11.65
C PHE A 31 2.91 0.00 12.28
N SER A 32 4.22 -0.11 12.08
CA SER A 32 5.17 0.96 12.37
C SER A 32 6.01 1.16 11.11
N LEU A 33 5.77 2.26 10.40
CA LEU A 33 6.41 2.59 9.14
C LEU A 33 7.10 3.94 9.25
N LYS A 34 8.15 4.15 8.45
CA LYS A 34 8.85 5.44 8.42
C LYS A 34 8.24 6.36 7.37
N ALA A 35 7.90 7.58 7.78
CA ALA A 35 7.52 8.64 6.86
C ALA A 35 8.77 9.29 6.22
N THR A 36 8.56 10.17 5.25
CA THR A 36 9.67 10.82 4.53
C THR A 36 10.53 11.74 5.40
N ASP A 37 10.02 12.19 6.54
CA ASP A 37 10.76 12.94 7.56
C ASP A 37 11.43 12.06 8.62
N MET A 38 11.42 10.73 8.41
CA MET A 38 11.94 9.71 9.32
C MET A 38 11.14 9.50 10.60
N SER A 39 9.98 10.14 10.76
CA SER A 39 9.09 9.87 11.89
C SER A 39 8.39 8.53 11.74
N ASP A 40 8.04 7.93 12.87
CA ASP A 40 7.26 6.69 12.88
C ASP A 40 5.78 7.00 12.71
N LYS A 41 5.12 6.23 11.86
CA LYS A 41 3.67 6.29 11.63
C LYS A 41 3.03 4.93 11.90
N SER A 42 1.85 4.98 12.50
CA SER A 42 1.02 3.81 12.79
C SER A 42 -0.43 4.07 12.40
N LEU A 43 -1.31 3.09 12.55
CA LEU A 43 -2.75 3.31 12.33
C LEU A 43 -3.31 4.45 13.18
N ALA A 44 -2.81 4.63 14.40
CA ALA A 44 -3.27 5.68 15.31
C ALA A 44 -3.04 7.09 14.76
N ASP A 45 -2.03 7.30 13.94
CA ASP A 45 -1.75 8.60 13.30
C ASP A 45 -2.83 8.99 12.28
N PHE A 46 -3.63 8.02 11.83
CA PHE A 46 -4.71 8.22 10.86
C PHE A 46 -6.08 7.89 11.47
N ALA A 47 -6.19 7.92 12.80
CA ALA A 47 -7.42 7.60 13.52
C ALA A 47 -8.59 8.49 13.07
N GLY A 48 -9.78 7.91 12.98
CA GLY A 48 -11.00 8.61 12.57
C GLY A 48 -11.12 8.83 11.07
N LYS A 49 -10.15 8.38 10.28
CA LYS A 49 -10.17 8.50 8.82
C LYS A 49 -10.24 7.14 8.13
N VAL A 50 -10.81 7.13 6.94
CA VAL A 50 -10.71 5.99 6.03
C VAL A 50 -9.30 6.00 5.42
N LYS A 51 -8.64 4.83 5.40
CA LYS A 51 -7.29 4.68 4.85
C LYS A 51 -7.38 3.86 3.56
N LEU A 52 -6.98 4.45 2.45
CA LEU A 52 -6.73 3.72 1.21
C LEU A 52 -5.23 3.42 1.19
N ILE A 53 -4.88 2.15 1.36
CA ILE A 53 -3.49 1.70 1.41
C ILE A 53 -3.12 1.11 0.05
N SER A 54 -2.18 1.77 -0.62
CA SER A 54 -1.62 1.34 -1.90
C SER A 54 -0.24 0.73 -1.66
N VAL A 55 -0.15 -0.59 -1.72
CA VAL A 55 1.11 -1.31 -1.54
C VAL A 55 1.75 -1.52 -2.90
N VAL A 56 3.02 -1.13 -3.03
CA VAL A 56 3.75 -1.20 -4.30
C VAL A 56 5.13 -1.82 -4.11
N PRO A 57 5.68 -2.50 -5.16
CA PRO A 57 7.02 -3.10 -5.08
C PRO A 57 8.13 -2.06 -4.91
N SER A 58 8.15 -1.02 -5.73
CA SER A 58 9.12 0.07 -5.67
C SER A 58 8.66 1.26 -6.49
N ILE A 59 8.84 2.46 -5.93
CA ILE A 59 8.55 3.72 -6.65
C ILE A 59 9.46 3.93 -7.87
N ASP A 60 10.59 3.22 -7.95
CA ASP A 60 11.52 3.28 -9.08
C ASP A 60 11.09 2.40 -10.26
N THR A 61 9.84 1.96 -10.32
CA THR A 61 9.29 1.22 -11.45
C THR A 61 8.21 2.03 -12.15
N PRO A 62 8.05 1.91 -13.49
CA PRO A 62 7.08 2.72 -14.24
C PRO A 62 5.63 2.54 -13.76
N VAL A 63 5.22 1.33 -13.43
CA VAL A 63 3.85 1.05 -12.97
C VAL A 63 3.60 1.66 -11.59
N CYS A 64 4.53 1.53 -10.66
CA CYS A 64 4.40 2.12 -9.32
C CYS A 64 4.39 3.65 -9.36
N GLU A 65 5.19 4.24 -10.25
CA GLU A 65 5.18 5.69 -10.49
C GLU A 65 3.82 6.15 -11.01
N THR A 66 3.28 5.48 -12.02
CA THR A 66 1.95 5.78 -12.58
C THR A 66 0.85 5.62 -11.52
N GLU A 67 0.88 4.54 -10.76
CA GLU A 67 -0.09 4.27 -9.69
C GLU A 67 -0.05 5.37 -8.63
N THR A 68 1.13 5.74 -8.15
CA THR A 68 1.27 6.77 -7.12
C THR A 68 0.81 8.14 -7.63
N ARG A 69 1.15 8.51 -8.87
CA ARG A 69 0.66 9.75 -9.48
C ARG A 69 -0.85 9.76 -9.65
N THR A 70 -1.43 8.65 -10.10
CA THR A 70 -2.88 8.53 -10.30
C THR A 70 -3.63 8.73 -8.98
N PHE A 71 -3.20 8.05 -7.91
CA PHE A 71 -3.81 8.25 -6.60
C PHE A 71 -3.59 9.66 -6.06
N ASN A 72 -2.44 10.27 -6.29
CA ASN A 72 -2.17 11.64 -5.88
C ASN A 72 -3.11 12.63 -6.58
N GLU A 73 -3.30 12.50 -7.89
CA GLU A 73 -4.23 13.35 -8.65
C GLU A 73 -5.66 13.18 -8.18
N ARG A 74 -6.09 11.96 -7.96
CA ARG A 74 -7.47 11.64 -7.57
C ARG A 74 -7.76 11.83 -6.08
N ALA A 75 -6.72 11.90 -5.24
CA ALA A 75 -6.88 12.14 -3.80
C ALA A 75 -7.51 13.50 -3.49
N ALA A 76 -7.31 14.48 -4.35
CA ALA A 76 -7.93 15.81 -4.19
C ALA A 76 -9.46 15.77 -4.14
N ASP A 77 -10.08 14.78 -4.80
CA ASP A 77 -11.53 14.62 -4.86
C ASP A 77 -12.11 13.80 -3.70
N LEU A 78 -11.25 13.26 -2.81
CA LEU A 78 -11.68 12.38 -1.72
C LEU A 78 -12.07 13.14 -0.44
N GLY A 79 -11.68 14.41 -0.30
CA GLY A 79 -11.89 15.20 0.91
C GLY A 79 -10.92 14.81 2.03
N ASP A 80 -11.17 15.39 3.23
CA ASP A 80 -10.24 15.27 4.37
C ASP A 80 -10.46 14.01 5.22
N ASP A 81 -11.55 13.28 5.01
CA ASP A 81 -11.90 12.08 5.79
C ASP A 81 -11.30 10.79 5.23
N ILE A 82 -10.66 10.87 4.07
CA ILE A 82 -9.96 9.75 3.44
C ILE A 82 -8.50 10.14 3.26
N VAL A 83 -7.60 9.26 3.72
CA VAL A 83 -6.15 9.41 3.48
C VAL A 83 -5.67 8.30 2.56
N VAL A 84 -4.73 8.62 1.68
CA VAL A 84 -4.05 7.66 0.82
C VAL A 84 -2.65 7.42 1.36
N LEU A 85 -2.34 6.16 1.64
CA LEU A 85 -1.05 5.71 2.15
C LEU A 85 -0.40 4.82 1.10
N THR A 86 0.76 5.21 0.60
CA THR A 86 1.55 4.36 -0.32
C THR A 86 2.68 3.72 0.47
N VAL A 87 2.75 2.39 0.44
CA VAL A 87 3.73 1.62 1.21
C VAL A 87 4.65 0.84 0.26
N SER A 88 5.96 0.99 0.46
CA SER A 88 6.99 0.23 -0.23
C SER A 88 8.18 -0.04 0.69
N VAL A 89 9.15 -0.81 0.22
CA VAL A 89 10.42 -1.02 0.94
C VAL A 89 11.50 -0.02 0.53
N ASP A 90 11.18 0.92 -0.34
CA ASP A 90 12.12 2.01 -0.66
C ASP A 90 12.45 2.81 0.59
N THR A 91 13.66 3.37 0.66
CA THR A 91 14.04 4.21 1.80
C THR A 91 13.21 5.49 1.83
N PRO A 92 12.98 6.09 3.02
CA PRO A 92 12.29 7.38 3.10
C PRO A 92 12.94 8.48 2.28
N MET A 93 14.28 8.45 2.14
CA MET A 93 15.02 9.40 1.31
C MET A 93 14.67 9.25 -0.16
N ALA A 94 14.59 8.01 -0.66
CA ALA A 94 14.18 7.74 -2.04
C ALA A 94 12.73 8.15 -2.28
N GLN A 95 11.82 7.87 -1.34
CA GLN A 95 10.43 8.28 -1.41
C GLN A 95 10.27 9.80 -1.43
N LYS A 96 11.03 10.51 -0.58
CA LYS A 96 11.04 11.98 -0.55
C LYS A 96 11.51 12.57 -1.88
N ARG A 97 12.57 12.03 -2.45
CA ARG A 97 13.09 12.45 -3.75
C ARG A 97 12.06 12.22 -4.87
N PHE A 98 11.41 11.08 -4.86
CA PHE A 98 10.34 10.75 -5.80
C PHE A 98 9.19 11.76 -5.72
N CYS A 99 8.70 12.05 -4.51
CA CYS A 99 7.62 13.02 -4.30
C CYS A 99 7.98 14.40 -4.83
N ALA A 100 9.21 14.86 -4.57
CA ALA A 100 9.68 16.16 -5.06
C ALA A 100 9.76 16.20 -6.57
N ALA A 101 10.26 15.14 -7.21
CA ALA A 101 10.41 15.03 -8.66
C ALA A 101 9.06 14.92 -9.39
N GLN A 102 8.07 14.25 -8.79
CA GLN A 102 6.78 13.94 -9.42
C GLN A 102 5.63 14.82 -8.93
N GLY A 103 5.88 15.77 -8.04
CA GLY A 103 4.83 16.64 -7.53
C GLY A 103 3.80 15.93 -6.66
N ILE A 104 4.22 14.92 -5.89
CA ILE A 104 3.34 14.13 -5.02
C ILE A 104 3.19 14.85 -3.68
N GLU A 105 1.99 15.35 -3.37
CA GLU A 105 1.70 16.12 -2.15
C GLU A 105 0.51 15.58 -1.36
N LYS A 106 -0.39 14.83 -2.01
CA LYS A 106 -1.66 14.37 -1.42
C LYS A 106 -1.60 12.95 -0.88
N VAL A 107 -0.51 12.24 -1.11
CA VAL A 107 -0.30 10.85 -0.69
C VAL A 107 0.77 10.82 0.40
N HIS A 108 0.51 10.05 1.46
CA HIS A 108 1.50 9.77 2.49
C HIS A 108 2.38 8.60 2.05
N MET A 109 3.67 8.85 1.84
CA MET A 109 4.63 7.81 1.52
C MET A 109 5.18 7.21 2.81
N LEU A 110 5.05 5.90 2.95
CA LEU A 110 5.47 5.15 4.13
C LEU A 110 6.40 4.01 3.73
N SER A 111 7.46 3.82 4.49
CA SER A 111 8.51 2.85 4.18
C SER A 111 8.59 1.72 5.20
N ASP A 112 8.61 0.49 4.69
CA ASP A 112 8.81 -0.74 5.47
C ASP A 112 10.29 -1.19 5.50
N PHE A 113 11.22 -0.28 5.18
CA PHE A 113 12.63 -0.61 5.01
C PHE A 113 13.34 -1.03 6.30
N LYS A 114 12.90 -0.48 7.45
CA LYS A 114 13.61 -0.67 8.72
C LYS A 114 13.38 -2.06 9.31
N ASP A 115 12.14 -2.41 9.55
CA ASP A 115 11.78 -3.64 10.27
C ASP A 115 11.23 -4.73 9.36
N HIS A 116 10.82 -4.39 8.13
CA HIS A 116 10.17 -5.31 7.19
C HIS A 116 8.97 -6.05 7.79
N SER A 117 8.27 -5.41 8.73
CA SER A 117 7.19 -6.03 9.49
C SER A 117 5.82 -5.88 8.83
N PHE A 118 5.61 -4.81 8.06
CA PHE A 118 4.35 -4.58 7.35
C PHE A 118 4.08 -5.67 6.31
N GLY A 119 5.09 -6.03 5.52
CA GLY A 119 4.94 -7.00 4.44
C GLY A 119 4.32 -8.32 4.92
N PRO A 120 4.92 -9.00 5.91
CA PRO A 120 4.33 -10.24 6.45
C PRO A 120 3.01 -10.02 7.19
N ALA A 121 2.85 -8.92 7.93
CA ALA A 121 1.62 -8.65 8.67
C ALA A 121 0.41 -8.48 7.74
N TYR A 122 0.61 -7.85 6.58
CA TYR A 122 -0.43 -7.66 5.56
C TYR A 122 -0.41 -8.74 4.47
N GLY A 123 0.47 -9.75 4.60
CA GLY A 123 0.54 -10.86 3.65
C GLY A 123 1.01 -10.47 2.25
N VAL A 124 1.83 -9.43 2.12
CA VAL A 124 2.21 -8.85 0.82
C VAL A 124 3.72 -8.94 0.51
N ARG A 125 4.52 -9.56 1.38
CA ARG A 125 5.95 -9.71 1.12
C ARG A 125 6.21 -10.81 0.08
N ILE A 126 6.87 -10.46 -1.00
CA ILE A 126 7.33 -11.44 -2.01
C ILE A 126 8.64 -12.06 -1.50
N LYS A 127 8.60 -13.35 -1.23
CA LYS A 127 9.72 -14.08 -0.61
C LYS A 127 10.99 -14.04 -1.46
N GLU A 128 10.85 -14.28 -2.75
CA GLU A 128 11.97 -14.48 -3.67
C GLU A 128 12.80 -13.21 -3.91
N VAL A 129 12.15 -12.04 -3.86
CA VAL A 129 12.82 -10.76 -4.19
C VAL A 129 12.83 -9.76 -3.04
N GLY A 130 12.10 -10.01 -1.95
CA GLY A 130 12.08 -9.12 -0.79
C GLY A 130 11.31 -7.81 -1.00
N LEU A 131 10.63 -7.65 -2.12
CA LEU A 131 9.75 -6.52 -2.40
C LEU A 131 8.35 -6.81 -1.90
N LEU A 132 7.49 -5.79 -1.89
CA LEU A 132 6.07 -5.96 -1.62
C LEU A 132 5.30 -6.21 -2.92
N ALA A 133 4.23 -7.00 -2.83
CA ALA A 133 3.30 -7.20 -3.94
C ALA A 133 2.51 -5.91 -4.19
N ARG A 134 1.83 -5.85 -5.33
CA ARG A 134 0.92 -4.76 -5.63
C ARG A 134 -0.46 -5.12 -5.10
N GLN A 135 -0.88 -4.43 -4.06
CA GLN A 135 -2.18 -4.68 -3.42
C GLN A 135 -2.80 -3.40 -2.88
N ILE A 136 -4.12 -3.32 -3.00
CA ILE A 136 -4.92 -2.25 -2.42
C ILE A 136 -5.68 -2.79 -1.21
N PHE A 137 -5.69 -2.03 -0.14
CA PHE A 137 -6.58 -2.23 1.01
C PHE A 137 -7.35 -0.94 1.27
N VAL A 138 -8.63 -1.06 1.60
CA VAL A 138 -9.37 0.04 2.21
C VAL A 138 -9.68 -0.36 3.65
N VAL A 139 -9.31 0.51 4.57
CA VAL A 139 -9.49 0.32 6.01
C VAL A 139 -10.40 1.44 6.51
N ASP A 140 -11.51 1.06 7.14
CA ASP A 140 -12.51 2.02 7.63
C ASP A 140 -12.05 2.76 8.91
N LYS A 141 -12.90 3.65 9.41
CA LYS A 141 -12.64 4.44 10.62
C LYS A 141 -12.46 3.58 11.88
N ASN A 142 -12.97 2.35 11.88
CA ASN A 142 -12.86 1.38 12.97
C ASN A 142 -11.69 0.40 12.77
N ASN A 143 -10.80 0.67 11.82
CA ASN A 143 -9.66 -0.18 11.47
C ASN A 143 -10.04 -1.58 10.99
N LYS A 144 -11.17 -1.71 10.31
CA LYS A 144 -11.56 -2.93 9.61
C LYS A 144 -11.31 -2.81 8.12
N ILE A 145 -10.85 -3.89 7.50
CA ILE A 145 -10.67 -3.98 6.06
C ILE A 145 -12.05 -4.10 5.41
N THR A 146 -12.37 -3.16 4.53
CA THR A 146 -13.65 -3.12 3.79
C THR A 146 -13.50 -3.44 2.31
N TYR A 147 -12.28 -3.41 1.79
CA TYR A 147 -11.97 -3.72 0.40
C TYR A 147 -10.53 -4.19 0.28
N THR A 148 -10.28 -5.16 -0.59
CA THR A 148 -8.93 -5.59 -0.95
C THR A 148 -8.88 -6.01 -2.42
N GLN A 149 -7.77 -5.68 -3.09
CA GLN A 149 -7.46 -6.17 -4.41
C GLN A 149 -5.98 -6.54 -4.50
N LEU A 150 -5.70 -7.82 -4.62
CA LEU A 150 -4.36 -8.31 -4.96
C LEU A 150 -4.24 -8.31 -6.48
N VAL A 151 -3.28 -7.55 -7.03
CA VAL A 151 -3.02 -7.56 -8.47
C VAL A 151 -2.19 -8.81 -8.78
N GLY A 152 -2.77 -9.73 -9.55
CA GLY A 152 -2.17 -11.06 -9.78
C GLY A 152 -0.83 -11.01 -10.52
N GLU A 153 -0.67 -10.09 -11.46
CA GLU A 153 0.61 -9.81 -12.11
C GLU A 153 1.18 -8.50 -11.55
N VAL A 154 2.31 -8.58 -10.85
CA VAL A 154 2.89 -7.44 -10.13
C VAL A 154 3.19 -6.25 -11.04
N ALA A 155 3.46 -6.49 -12.32
CA ALA A 155 3.73 -5.45 -13.31
C ALA A 155 2.47 -4.76 -13.88
N GLU A 156 1.27 -5.14 -13.44
CA GLU A 156 0.01 -4.53 -13.88
C GLU A 156 -0.52 -3.52 -12.87
N GLU A 157 -1.38 -2.58 -13.33
CA GLU A 157 -2.01 -1.57 -12.50
C GLU A 157 -3.23 -2.13 -11.74
N PRO A 158 -3.59 -1.54 -10.57
CA PRO A 158 -4.82 -1.90 -9.88
C PRO A 158 -6.05 -1.26 -10.55
N ASP A 159 -7.24 -1.65 -10.09
CA ASP A 159 -8.50 -1.00 -10.45
C ASP A 159 -8.70 0.26 -9.58
N TYR A 160 -8.34 1.41 -10.12
CA TYR A 160 -8.42 2.69 -9.42
C TYR A 160 -9.85 3.08 -9.06
N ASP A 161 -10.78 2.92 -9.97
CA ASP A 161 -12.17 3.31 -9.75
C ASP A 161 -12.82 2.47 -8.66
N ALA A 162 -12.57 1.16 -8.64
CA ALA A 162 -13.06 0.27 -7.59
C ALA A 162 -12.45 0.64 -6.22
N ALA A 163 -11.16 0.92 -6.16
CA ALA A 163 -10.48 1.31 -4.92
C ALA A 163 -11.02 2.63 -4.36
N LEU A 164 -11.15 3.65 -5.21
CA LEU A 164 -11.66 4.96 -4.82
C LEU A 164 -13.13 4.91 -4.44
N GLY A 165 -13.94 4.14 -5.17
CA GLY A 165 -15.34 3.90 -4.84
C GLY A 165 -15.50 3.21 -3.49
N ALA A 166 -14.68 2.20 -3.21
CA ALA A 166 -14.66 1.51 -1.92
C ALA A 166 -14.26 2.43 -0.76
N ALA A 167 -13.29 3.33 -0.97
CA ALA A 167 -12.89 4.30 0.03
C ALA A 167 -14.03 5.27 0.37
N LYS A 168 -14.75 5.78 -0.65
CA LYS A 168 -15.93 6.64 -0.44
C LYS A 168 -17.06 5.91 0.27
N SER A 169 -17.27 4.63 -0.05
CA SER A 169 -18.31 3.81 0.58
C SER A 169 -18.03 3.48 2.04
N ALA A 170 -16.79 3.62 2.49
CA ALA A 170 -16.37 3.36 3.87
C ALA A 170 -16.50 4.58 4.80
N LEU A 171 -16.90 5.74 4.30
CA LEU A 171 -17.10 6.99 5.07
C LEU A 171 -18.21 6.90 6.13
#